data_b081691bd70afe90d843b45e6f703915
#
_entry.id   b081691bd70afe90d843b45e6f703915
#
_cell.length_a   1.000
_cell.length_b   1.000
_cell.length_c   1.000
_cell.angle_alpha   90.00
_cell.angle_beta   90.00
_cell.angle_gamma   90.00
#
_symmetry.space_group_name_H-M   'P 1'
#
loop_
_entity.id
_entity.type
_entity.pdbx_description
1 polymer ?
#
loop_
_entity_poly.entity_id
_entity_poly.type
_entity_poly.pdbx_seq_one_letter_code
_entity_poly.pdbx_strand_id
1 'polypeptide(L)'
;IETVPLIVVKKNKSRETFDRGKLLGGMLRACEKRPVPFDVLEDAVDQIESKLQSSLEREIPSSTIGTLAMDKLKEIDEIAYVRFASVYRQFTDINSFMDELTKLIKKD
;
A
#
# COMPACT_ATOMS: atom_id res chain seq x y z
N ILE A 1 11.02 -15.73 21.99
CA ILE A 1 11.14 -14.30 21.68
C ILE A 1 9.75 -13.77 21.37
N GLU A 2 9.31 -12.81 22.15
CA GLU A 2 8.02 -12.22 21.94
C GLU A 2 8.11 -11.11 20.92
N THR A 3 7.26 -11.18 19.91
CA THR A 3 7.13 -10.14 18.94
C THR A 3 6.02 -9.20 19.39
N VAL A 4 6.35 -7.93 19.61
CA VAL A 4 5.34 -6.95 19.99
C VAL A 4 4.49 -6.68 18.75
N PRO A 5 3.17 -6.88 18.82
CA PRO A 5 2.33 -6.63 17.63
C PRO A 5 2.32 -5.17 17.25
N LEU A 6 2.31 -4.93 15.94
CA LEU A 6 2.15 -3.59 15.40
C LEU A 6 0.67 -3.24 15.39
N ILE A 7 0.36 -2.03 15.80
CA ILE A 7 -1.02 -1.54 15.82
C ILE A 7 -1.20 -0.51 14.71
N VAL A 8 -2.24 -0.70 13.92
CA VAL A 8 -2.58 0.21 12.85
C VAL A 8 -3.67 1.15 13.34
N VAL A 9 -3.44 2.44 13.23
CA VAL A 9 -4.42 3.47 13.60
C VAL A 9 -5.12 3.91 12.31
N LYS A 10 -6.42 3.63 12.24
CA LYS A 10 -7.21 3.94 11.05
C LYS A 10 -7.60 5.42 11.05
N LYS A 11 -8.09 5.88 9.91
CA LYS A 11 -8.47 7.28 9.73
C LYS A 11 -9.52 7.73 10.75
N ASN A 12 -10.41 6.85 11.15
CA ASN A 12 -11.46 7.14 12.14
C ASN A 12 -10.96 7.00 13.58
N LYS A 13 -9.65 6.85 13.76
CA LYS A 13 -8.97 6.71 15.06
C LYS A 13 -9.13 5.32 15.70
N SER A 14 -9.84 4.40 15.07
CA SER A 14 -9.91 3.03 15.58
C SER A 14 -8.56 2.34 15.38
N ARG A 15 -8.28 1.37 16.23
CA ARG A 15 -7.03 0.61 16.19
C ARG A 15 -7.30 -0.83 15.84
N GLU A 16 -6.39 -1.40 15.04
CA GLU A 16 -6.43 -2.85 14.76
C GLU A 16 -5.01 -3.34 14.62
N THR A 17 -4.82 -4.64 14.81
CA THR A 17 -3.51 -5.26 14.66
C THR A 17 -3.14 -5.27 13.18
N PHE A 18 -1.87 -5.02 12.88
CA PHE A 18 -1.38 -5.12 11.51
C PHE A 18 -1.63 -6.52 10.97
N ASP A 19 -2.26 -6.59 9.80
CA ASP A 19 -2.62 -7.86 9.16
C ASP A 19 -1.92 -7.93 7.80
N ARG A 20 -0.86 -8.73 7.74
CA ARG A 20 -0.07 -8.94 6.53
C ARG A 20 -0.95 -9.47 5.39
N GLY A 21 -1.85 -10.39 5.68
CA GLY A 21 -2.72 -10.97 4.67
C GLY A 21 -3.66 -9.95 4.05
N LYS A 22 -4.11 -9.01 4.86
CA LYS A 22 -4.98 -7.94 4.38
C LYS A 22 -4.25 -7.02 3.42
N LEU A 23 -3.00 -6.67 3.75
CA LEU A 23 -2.18 -5.85 2.87
C LEU A 23 -1.87 -6.57 1.57
N LEU A 24 -1.44 -7.82 1.66
CA LEU A 24 -1.14 -8.62 0.47
C LEU A 24 -2.38 -8.77 -0.42
N GLY A 25 -3.54 -9.04 0.19
CA GLY A 25 -4.80 -9.16 -0.54
C GLY A 25 -5.16 -7.89 -1.29
N GLY A 26 -4.93 -6.73 -0.67
CA GLY A 26 -5.18 -5.44 -1.33
C GLY A 26 -4.27 -5.22 -2.52
N MET A 27 -2.99 -5.57 -2.37
CA MET A 27 -2.03 -5.43 -3.46
C MET A 27 -2.31 -6.42 -4.59
N LEU A 28 -2.70 -7.64 -4.25
CA LEU A 28 -3.10 -8.65 -5.25
C LEU A 28 -4.30 -8.17 -6.07
N ARG A 29 -5.29 -7.59 -5.38
CA ARG A 29 -6.49 -7.08 -6.06
C ARG A 29 -6.14 -5.95 -7.03
N ALA A 30 -5.21 -5.09 -6.63
CA ALA A 30 -4.75 -4.00 -7.51
C ALA A 30 -4.05 -4.53 -8.74
N CYS A 31 -3.43 -5.70 -8.63
CA CYS A 31 -2.68 -6.32 -9.73
C CYS A 31 -3.50 -7.31 -10.56
N GLU A 32 -4.82 -7.39 -10.34
CA GLU A 32 -5.67 -8.29 -11.12
C GLU A 32 -5.49 -8.06 -12.62
N LYS A 33 -5.28 -9.16 -13.34
CA LYS A 33 -5.08 -9.15 -14.80
C LYS A 33 -3.85 -8.36 -15.26
N ARG A 34 -2.94 -8.12 -14.34
CA ARG A 34 -1.64 -7.54 -14.68
C ARG A 34 -0.57 -8.64 -14.61
N PRO A 35 0.47 -8.54 -15.43
CA PRO A 35 1.52 -9.58 -15.45
C PRO A 35 2.49 -9.40 -14.28
N VAL A 36 1.98 -9.49 -13.07
CA VAL A 36 2.77 -9.35 -11.84
C VAL A 36 2.78 -10.68 -11.11
N PRO A 37 3.94 -11.33 -10.97
CA PRO A 37 4.03 -12.59 -10.24
C PRO A 37 3.68 -12.42 -8.76
N PHE A 38 3.08 -13.45 -8.19
CA PHE A 38 2.69 -13.44 -6.79
C PHE A 38 3.88 -13.20 -5.86
N ASP A 39 5.01 -13.85 -6.14
CA ASP A 39 6.20 -13.73 -5.28
C ASP A 39 6.79 -12.32 -5.29
N VAL A 40 6.60 -11.55 -6.35
CA VAL A 40 7.02 -10.15 -6.37
C VAL A 40 6.22 -9.35 -5.34
N LEU A 41 4.91 -9.59 -5.26
CA LEU A 41 4.05 -8.91 -4.29
C LEU A 41 4.33 -9.40 -2.88
N GLU A 42 4.53 -10.70 -2.71
CA GLU A 42 4.85 -11.26 -1.41
C GLU A 42 6.15 -10.66 -0.86
N ASP A 43 7.14 -10.53 -1.73
CA ASP A 43 8.42 -9.93 -1.38
C ASP A 43 8.26 -8.47 -0.99
N ALA A 44 7.44 -7.74 -1.74
CA ALA A 44 7.16 -6.33 -1.42
C ALA A 44 6.52 -6.19 -0.03
N VAL A 45 5.56 -7.07 0.28
CA VAL A 45 4.91 -7.07 1.59
C VAL A 45 5.90 -7.42 2.69
N ASP A 46 6.80 -8.38 2.44
CA ASP A 46 7.85 -8.73 3.39
C ASP A 46 8.72 -7.53 3.71
N GLN A 47 9.09 -6.76 2.69
CA GLN A 47 9.91 -5.57 2.88
C GLN A 47 9.19 -4.49 3.67
N ILE A 48 7.90 -4.31 3.41
CA ILE A 48 7.09 -3.35 4.16
C ILE A 48 7.01 -3.77 5.62
N GLU A 49 6.70 -5.03 5.86
CA GLU A 49 6.59 -5.56 7.23
C GLU A 49 7.90 -5.41 7.99
N SER A 50 9.02 -5.74 7.36
CA SER A 50 10.34 -5.59 7.97
C SER A 50 10.62 -4.15 8.35
N LYS A 51 10.27 -3.22 7.47
CA LYS A 51 10.47 -1.79 7.72
C LYS A 51 9.65 -1.33 8.92
N LEU A 52 8.40 -1.77 9.00
CA LEU A 52 7.53 -1.42 10.12
C LEU A 52 8.03 -2.03 11.43
N GLN A 53 8.49 -3.28 11.38
CA GLN A 53 8.99 -3.96 12.59
C GLN A 53 10.27 -3.33 13.11
N SER A 54 11.11 -2.80 12.24
CA SER A 54 12.37 -2.17 12.66
C SER A 54 12.15 -0.74 13.18
N SER A 55 10.96 -0.19 12.99
CA SER A 55 10.62 1.13 13.52
C SER A 55 10.45 1.04 15.04
N LEU A 56 10.81 2.13 15.72
CA LEU A 56 10.61 2.22 17.16
C LEU A 56 9.14 2.46 17.51
N GLU A 57 8.35 2.89 16.56
CA GLU A 57 6.94 3.15 16.80
C GLU A 57 6.13 1.86 16.73
N ARG A 58 5.23 1.69 17.67
CA ARG A 58 4.35 0.52 17.73
C ARG A 58 2.96 0.83 17.17
N GLU A 59 2.62 2.09 17.05
CA GLU A 59 1.34 2.52 16.44
C GLU A 59 1.65 3.22 15.13
N ILE A 60 1.13 2.67 14.04
CA ILE A 60 1.42 3.13 12.68
C ILE A 60 0.12 3.62 12.04
N PRO A 61 0.07 4.87 11.56
CA PRO A 61 -1.11 5.31 10.81
C PRO A 61 -1.32 4.44 9.57
N SER A 62 -2.57 4.11 9.27
CA SER A 62 -2.87 3.32 8.09
C SER A 62 -2.40 4.02 6.80
N SER A 63 -2.37 5.35 6.81
CA SER A 63 -1.87 6.12 5.66
C SER A 63 -0.38 5.85 5.39
N THR A 64 0.40 5.60 6.43
CA THR A 64 1.81 5.24 6.27
C THR A 64 1.96 3.91 5.53
N ILE A 65 1.15 2.92 5.91
CA ILE A 65 1.17 1.62 5.25
C ILE A 65 0.74 1.76 3.79
N GLY A 66 -0.31 2.54 3.56
CA GLY A 66 -0.79 2.82 2.20
C GLY A 66 0.28 3.47 1.33
N THR A 67 1.02 4.43 1.88
CA THR A 67 2.11 5.10 1.17
C THR A 67 3.22 4.11 0.81
N LEU A 68 3.60 3.25 1.75
CA LEU A 68 4.63 2.25 1.48
C LEU A 68 4.20 1.27 0.40
N ALA A 69 2.93 0.85 0.44
CA ALA A 69 2.38 -0.04 -0.58
C ALA A 69 2.35 0.64 -1.95
N MET A 70 1.96 1.91 -1.99
CA MET A 70 1.94 2.66 -3.24
C MET A 70 3.33 2.83 -3.83
N ASP A 71 4.33 3.08 -2.99
CA ASP A 71 5.71 3.19 -3.45
C ASP A 71 6.19 1.89 -4.09
N LYS A 72 5.83 0.75 -3.50
CA LYS A 72 6.18 -0.55 -4.06
C LYS A 72 5.46 -0.81 -5.38
N LEU A 73 4.16 -0.54 -5.43
CA LEU A 73 3.38 -0.75 -6.66
C LEU A 73 3.84 0.14 -7.79
N LYS A 74 4.27 1.36 -7.47
CA LYS A 74 4.76 2.30 -8.47
C LYS A 74 5.96 1.73 -9.23
N GLU A 75 6.79 0.97 -8.55
CA GLU A 75 7.94 0.30 -9.15
C GLU A 75 7.54 -0.99 -9.90
N ILE A 76 6.48 -1.65 -9.45
CA ILE A 76 6.08 -2.96 -9.95
C ILE A 76 5.18 -2.85 -11.18
N ASP A 77 4.12 -2.02 -11.11
CA ASP A 77 3.14 -1.91 -12.19
C ASP A 77 2.34 -0.62 -12.03
N GLU A 78 2.44 0.26 -13.00
CA GLU A 78 1.81 1.57 -12.93
C GLU A 78 0.29 1.51 -12.86
N ILE A 79 -0.33 0.57 -13.54
CA ILE A 79 -1.79 0.40 -13.51
C ILE A 79 -2.23 -0.03 -12.12
N ALA A 80 -1.53 -0.99 -11.53
CA ALA A 80 -1.82 -1.43 -10.17
C ALA A 80 -1.64 -0.28 -9.18
N TYR A 81 -0.62 0.54 -9.38
CA TYR A 81 -0.41 1.72 -8.55
C TYR A 81 -1.62 2.65 -8.57
N VAL A 82 -2.15 2.97 -9.75
CA VAL A 82 -3.31 3.86 -9.86
C VAL A 82 -4.54 3.26 -9.18
N ARG A 83 -4.77 1.96 -9.40
CA ARG A 83 -5.90 1.27 -8.78
C ARG A 83 -5.83 1.34 -7.26
N PHE A 84 -4.65 1.06 -6.72
CA PHE A 84 -4.43 1.08 -5.27
C PHE A 84 -4.59 2.50 -4.73
N ALA A 85 -3.99 3.47 -5.40
CA ALA A 85 -4.06 4.88 -4.99
C ALA A 85 -5.49 5.40 -4.96
N SER A 86 -6.34 4.92 -5.88
CA SER A 86 -7.73 5.36 -5.93
C SER A 86 -8.50 4.96 -4.67
N VAL A 87 -8.08 3.85 -4.02
CA VAL A 87 -8.71 3.40 -2.79
C VAL A 87 -8.11 4.10 -1.57
N TYR A 88 -6.78 4.20 -1.52
CA TYR A 88 -6.09 4.62 -0.30
C TYR A 88 -5.91 6.13 -0.16
N ARG A 89 -5.79 6.83 -1.27
CA ARG A 89 -5.65 8.29 -1.20
C ARG A 89 -6.97 9.00 -1.04
N GLN A 90 -8.06 8.33 -1.35
CA GLN A 90 -9.40 8.93 -1.31
C GLN A 90 -9.40 10.27 -2.05
N PHE A 91 -9.39 10.19 -3.37
CA PHE A 91 -9.42 11.39 -4.18
C PHE A 91 -10.60 12.25 -3.78
N THR A 92 -10.32 13.47 -3.36
CA THR A 92 -11.37 14.39 -2.91
C THR A 92 -12.10 15.03 -4.07
N ASP A 93 -11.46 15.06 -5.23
CA ASP A 93 -12.07 15.62 -6.44
C ASP A 93 -11.48 14.98 -7.70
N ILE A 94 -12.14 15.27 -8.82
CA ILE A 94 -11.76 14.71 -10.11
C ILE A 94 -10.39 15.23 -10.57
N ASN A 95 -10.01 16.42 -10.17
CA ASN A 95 -8.75 17.00 -10.58
C ASN A 95 -7.57 16.22 -10.01
N SER A 96 -7.64 15.83 -8.75
CA SER A 96 -6.59 15.01 -8.12
C SER A 96 -6.42 13.68 -8.84
N PHE A 97 -7.54 13.05 -9.20
CA PHE A 97 -7.52 11.80 -9.94
C PHE A 97 -6.91 11.98 -11.33
N MET A 98 -7.31 13.04 -12.04
CA MET A 98 -6.78 13.34 -13.36
C MET A 98 -5.29 13.65 -13.33
N ASP A 99 -4.83 14.30 -12.27
CA ASP A 99 -3.40 14.57 -12.09
C ASP A 99 -2.58 13.29 -12.03
N GLU A 100 -3.06 12.30 -11.27
CA GLU A 100 -2.38 11.00 -11.19
C GLU A 100 -2.37 10.28 -12.53
N LEU A 101 -3.50 10.30 -13.25
CA LEU A 101 -3.57 9.69 -14.57
C LEU A 101 -2.63 10.38 -15.55
N THR A 102 -2.57 11.70 -15.50
CA THR A 102 -1.73 12.49 -16.40
C THR A 102 -0.25 12.16 -16.20
N LYS A 103 0.18 12.01 -14.94
CA LYS A 103 1.55 11.61 -14.62
C LYS A 103 1.92 10.28 -15.28
N LEU A 104 0.99 9.33 -15.28
CA LEU A 104 1.25 8.03 -15.89
C LEU A 104 1.28 8.09 -17.40
N ILE A 105 0.37 8.87 -18.00
CA ILE A 105 0.28 8.98 -19.46
C ILE A 105 1.51 9.67 -20.04
N LYS A 106 2.03 10.69 -19.36
CA LYS A 106 3.20 11.45 -19.84
C LYS A 106 4.53 10.74 -19.64
N LYS A 107 4.51 9.64 -18.92
CA LYS A 107 5.72 8.90 -18.64
C LYS A 107 6.02 7.95 -19.78
N ASP A 108 7.14 8.13 -20.43
CA ASP A 108 7.60 7.26 -21.50
C ASP A 108 8.53 6.18 -20.98
#